data_08cef9e7fa1b2e8d2a6d652d0d239c16
#
_entry.id   08cef9e7fa1b2e8d2a6d652d0d239c16
#
_cell.length_a   1.000
_cell.length_b   1.000
_cell.length_c   1.000
_cell.angle_alpha   90.00
_cell.angle_beta   90.00
_cell.angle_gamma   90.00
#
_symmetry.space_group_name_H-M   'P 1'
#
loop_
_entity.id
_entity.type
_entity.pdbx_description
1 polymer ?
#
loop_
_entity_poly.entity_id
_entity_poly.type
_entity_poly.pdbx_seq_one_letter_code
_entity_poly.pdbx_strand_id
1 'polypeptide(L)'
;MKSTIFKYLSITFLLATLLISLTSSAQEIDMSKYRILYNFNTVKQEDNSRLLEVRFTARNKKNRKDKLPVFDAEIDFINILNDHEVLLGTSKTSKEGIATLVLPENQKYLTDPNGNIHLIARFNGTDALKKKEQEISVKNLHLELNLTEIDSIKKVLVKAFTTDSLGIQTPANMVYIKIAVGGMLSKMILEEGIIENGEFEFVFPTDLPGDVNGDVTVYSIIEDHEEYGNITQQETIKWGVFDKQIKKEKNTLWSSAAPIWMYIVLTIMLVGVWANYIYTIIHLYQLKKEGEIYD
;
A
#
# COMPACT_ATOMS: atom_id res chain seq x y z
N MET A 1 57.67 -6.39 28.30
CA MET A 1 57.52 -7.48 27.34
C MET A 1 56.09 -8.06 27.30
N LYS A 2 55.37 -8.24 28.42
CA LYS A 2 53.95 -8.75 28.42
C LYS A 2 52.93 -7.80 27.78
N SER A 3 53.10 -6.49 27.88
CA SER A 3 52.13 -5.49 27.34
C SER A 3 52.11 -5.39 25.80
N THR A 4 53.24 -5.60 25.16
CA THR A 4 53.39 -5.55 23.71
C THR A 4 52.78 -6.77 23.02
N ILE A 5 52.92 -7.95 23.61
CA ILE A 5 52.34 -9.20 23.09
C ILE A 5 50.82 -9.15 23.12
N PHE A 6 50.21 -8.56 24.16
CA PHE A 6 48.77 -8.41 24.30
C PHE A 6 48.18 -7.45 23.25
N LYS A 7 48.90 -6.38 22.87
CA LYS A 7 48.51 -5.46 21.82
C LYS A 7 48.52 -6.12 20.44
N TYR A 8 49.52 -6.91 20.15
CA TYR A 8 49.56 -7.64 18.86
C TYR A 8 48.49 -8.73 18.77
N LEU A 9 48.20 -9.44 19.87
CA LEU A 9 47.15 -10.42 19.95
C LEU A 9 45.76 -9.81 19.74
N SER A 10 45.51 -8.62 20.29
CA SER A 10 44.28 -7.85 20.12
C SER A 10 44.10 -7.37 18.66
N ILE A 11 45.17 -6.91 18.03
CA ILE A 11 45.14 -6.44 16.63
C ILE A 11 44.91 -7.61 15.66
N THR A 12 45.56 -8.76 15.89
CA THR A 12 45.33 -9.96 15.05
C THR A 12 43.95 -10.52 15.23
N PHE A 13 43.36 -10.48 16.42
CA PHE A 13 41.98 -10.89 16.67
C PHE A 13 40.99 -9.94 15.99
N LEU A 14 41.22 -8.63 16.03
CA LEU A 14 40.41 -7.62 15.34
C LEU A 14 40.47 -7.77 13.81
N LEU A 15 41.68 -8.08 13.29
CA LEU A 15 41.87 -8.32 11.86
C LEU A 15 41.19 -9.63 11.40
N ALA A 16 41.21 -10.67 12.22
CA ALA A 16 40.57 -11.94 11.95
C ALA A 16 39.01 -11.80 11.96
N THR A 17 38.46 -11.02 12.90
CA THR A 17 37.02 -10.74 12.93
C THR A 17 36.57 -9.88 11.72
N LEU A 18 37.41 -8.96 11.27
CA LEU A 18 37.13 -8.15 10.07
C LEU A 18 37.13 -8.99 8.78
N LEU A 19 38.02 -9.99 8.69
CA LEU A 19 38.08 -10.91 7.54
C LEU A 19 36.89 -11.89 7.48
N ILE A 20 36.34 -12.29 8.63
CA ILE A 20 35.17 -13.17 8.70
C ILE A 20 33.89 -12.44 8.26
N SER A 21 33.81 -11.12 8.47
CA SER A 21 32.65 -10.32 8.04
C SER A 21 32.58 -10.07 6.53
N LEU A 22 33.65 -10.36 5.77
CA LEU A 22 33.70 -10.18 4.31
C LEU A 22 33.22 -11.40 3.52
N THR A 23 32.99 -12.55 4.17
CA THR A 23 32.37 -13.72 3.54
C THR A 23 30.86 -13.69 3.73
N SER A 24 30.21 -12.62 3.31
CA SER A 24 28.76 -12.64 3.03
C SER A 24 28.57 -13.51 1.77
N SER A 25 28.45 -14.81 1.95
CA SER A 25 28.01 -15.71 0.88
C SER A 25 26.62 -15.27 0.47
N ALA A 26 26.51 -14.59 -0.65
CA ALA A 26 25.24 -14.45 -1.33
C ALA A 26 24.74 -15.89 -1.55
N GLN A 27 23.73 -16.28 -0.78
CA GLN A 27 23.12 -17.59 -0.89
C GLN A 27 22.53 -17.69 -2.28
N GLU A 28 23.12 -18.48 -3.16
CA GLU A 28 22.66 -18.65 -4.54
C GLU A 28 21.25 -19.21 -4.49
N ILE A 29 20.27 -18.38 -4.83
CA ILE A 29 18.86 -18.74 -4.77
C ILE A 29 18.57 -19.70 -5.92
N ASP A 30 18.23 -20.94 -5.59
CA ASP A 30 17.80 -21.93 -6.58
C ASP A 30 16.46 -21.51 -7.21
N MET A 31 16.54 -20.80 -8.32
CA MET A 31 15.38 -20.27 -9.07
C MET A 31 14.46 -21.39 -9.60
N SER A 32 14.92 -22.64 -9.67
CA SER A 32 14.08 -23.77 -10.10
C SER A 32 12.91 -24.04 -9.16
N LYS A 33 13.04 -23.65 -7.87
CA LYS A 33 12.01 -23.76 -6.84
C LYS A 33 10.97 -22.66 -6.91
N TYR A 34 11.20 -21.63 -7.72
CA TYR A 34 10.33 -20.47 -7.82
C TYR A 34 9.55 -20.46 -9.13
N ARG A 35 8.33 -19.93 -9.07
CA ARG A 35 7.50 -19.57 -10.22
C ARG A 35 7.54 -18.06 -10.37
N ILE A 36 7.93 -17.60 -11.55
CA ILE A 36 7.91 -16.18 -11.89
C ILE A 36 6.46 -15.73 -12.11
N LEU A 37 6.07 -14.67 -11.42
CA LEU A 37 4.81 -13.95 -11.56
C LEU A 37 5.14 -12.58 -12.14
N TYR A 38 4.51 -12.28 -13.25
CA TYR A 38 4.64 -11.01 -13.96
C TYR A 38 3.23 -10.53 -14.24
N ASN A 39 2.80 -9.50 -13.51
CA ASN A 39 1.45 -8.97 -13.61
C ASN A 39 1.54 -7.52 -14.05
N PHE A 40 0.92 -7.22 -15.17
CA PHE A 40 0.78 -5.87 -15.71
C PHE A 40 -0.64 -5.38 -15.44
N ASN A 41 -0.76 -4.15 -14.95
CA ASN A 41 -2.03 -3.49 -14.67
C ASN A 41 -1.97 -2.03 -15.10
N THR A 42 -3.13 -1.43 -15.34
CA THR A 42 -3.27 0.01 -15.63
C THR A 42 -4.40 0.60 -14.83
N VAL A 43 -4.20 1.84 -14.36
CA VAL A 43 -5.22 2.62 -13.66
C VAL A 43 -5.28 4.01 -14.29
N LYS A 44 -6.47 4.44 -14.70
CA LYS A 44 -6.71 5.83 -15.04
C LYS A 44 -7.00 6.60 -13.76
N GLN A 45 -6.18 7.60 -13.48
CA GLN A 45 -6.21 8.38 -12.25
C GLN A 45 -7.16 9.59 -12.38
N GLU A 46 -7.39 10.28 -11.28
CA GLU A 46 -8.29 11.42 -11.16
C GLU A 46 -7.94 12.63 -12.06
N ASP A 47 -6.66 12.81 -12.32
CA ASP A 47 -6.13 13.84 -13.22
C ASP A 47 -6.11 13.40 -14.69
N ASN A 48 -6.85 12.34 -15.03
CA ASN A 48 -6.86 11.67 -16.32
C ASN A 48 -5.51 11.10 -16.77
N SER A 49 -4.47 11.19 -15.94
CA SER A 49 -3.22 10.48 -16.18
C SER A 49 -3.44 8.97 -16.10
N ARG A 50 -2.57 8.20 -16.75
CA ARG A 50 -2.65 6.74 -16.71
C ARG A 50 -1.40 6.15 -16.06
N LEU A 51 -1.61 5.51 -14.93
CA LEU A 51 -0.57 4.73 -14.27
C LEU A 51 -0.48 3.35 -14.92
N LEU A 52 0.70 2.98 -15.35
CA LEU A 52 1.08 1.63 -15.75
C LEU A 52 1.91 1.02 -14.63
N GLU A 53 1.53 -0.16 -14.15
CA GLU A 53 2.22 -0.85 -13.07
C GLU A 53 2.52 -2.29 -13.47
N VAL A 54 3.77 -2.69 -13.33
CA VAL A 54 4.19 -4.09 -13.41
C VAL A 54 4.64 -4.56 -12.04
N ARG A 55 4.07 -5.66 -11.59
CA ARG A 55 4.52 -6.37 -10.41
C ARG A 55 5.25 -7.63 -10.80
N PHE A 56 6.57 -7.65 -10.57
CA PHE A 56 7.46 -8.70 -10.97
C PHE A 56 8.05 -9.41 -9.74
N THR A 57 7.59 -10.62 -9.49
CA THR A 57 7.98 -11.39 -8.29
C THR A 57 8.23 -12.85 -8.62
N ALA A 58 9.09 -13.50 -7.84
CA ALA A 58 9.30 -14.94 -7.86
C ALA A 58 8.64 -15.56 -6.62
N ARG A 59 7.69 -16.47 -6.79
CA ARG A 59 6.96 -17.12 -5.70
C ARG A 59 7.38 -18.57 -5.58
N ASN A 60 7.75 -19.01 -4.37
CA ASN A 60 8.13 -20.37 -4.09
C ASN A 60 6.96 -21.33 -4.39
N LYS A 61 7.24 -22.42 -5.14
CA LYS A 61 6.25 -23.41 -5.56
C LYS A 61 5.65 -24.19 -4.39
N LYS A 62 6.44 -24.43 -3.33
CA LYS A 62 6.02 -25.17 -2.13
C LYS A 62 5.46 -24.26 -1.04
N ASN A 63 6.05 -23.10 -0.85
CA ASN A 63 5.63 -22.11 0.15
C ASN A 63 5.15 -20.83 -0.53
N ARG A 64 3.82 -20.69 -0.70
CA ARG A 64 3.22 -19.52 -1.38
C ARG A 64 3.41 -18.19 -0.65
N LYS A 65 3.77 -18.20 0.63
CA LYS A 65 4.08 -17.00 1.42
C LYS A 65 5.49 -16.49 1.15
N ASP A 66 6.39 -17.35 0.70
CA ASP A 66 7.75 -17.00 0.33
C ASP A 66 7.74 -16.40 -1.09
N LYS A 67 7.87 -15.08 -1.15
CA LYS A 67 7.89 -14.28 -2.37
C LYS A 67 9.16 -13.43 -2.37
N LEU A 68 9.89 -13.48 -3.46
CA LEU A 68 11.08 -12.69 -3.71
C LEU A 68 10.74 -11.64 -4.79
N PRO A 69 10.88 -10.35 -4.52
CA PRO A 69 10.75 -9.33 -5.55
C PRO A 69 11.92 -9.43 -6.54
N VAL A 70 11.65 -9.20 -7.82
CA VAL A 70 12.68 -9.03 -8.83
C VAL A 70 13.07 -7.55 -8.85
N PHE A 71 14.25 -7.24 -8.37
CA PHE A 71 14.78 -5.88 -8.25
C PHE A 71 15.59 -5.46 -9.48
N ASP A 72 15.56 -4.16 -9.82
CA ASP A 72 16.32 -3.52 -10.90
C ASP A 72 16.09 -4.13 -12.30
N ALA A 73 14.94 -4.78 -12.51
CA ALA A 73 14.55 -5.26 -13.82
C ALA A 73 13.98 -4.10 -14.64
N GLU A 74 14.52 -3.88 -15.86
CA GLU A 74 14.09 -2.85 -16.78
C GLU A 74 12.87 -3.33 -17.57
N ILE A 75 11.78 -2.54 -17.50
CA ILE A 75 10.49 -2.83 -18.13
C ILE A 75 10.18 -1.76 -19.16
N ASP A 76 9.97 -2.17 -20.40
CA ASP A 76 9.51 -1.33 -21.49
C ASP A 76 7.99 -1.35 -21.54
N PHE A 77 7.38 -0.18 -21.52
CA PHE A 77 5.95 0.02 -21.72
C PHE A 77 5.70 0.48 -23.15
N ILE A 78 4.91 -0.27 -23.90
CA ILE A 78 4.73 -0.13 -25.34
C ILE A 78 3.24 -0.06 -25.65
N ASN A 79 2.87 0.83 -26.56
CA ASN A 79 1.55 0.80 -27.20
C ASN A 79 1.69 0.16 -28.59
N ILE A 80 0.90 -0.83 -28.88
CA ILE A 80 0.98 -1.59 -30.14
C ILE A 80 -0.32 -1.48 -30.94
N LEU A 81 -0.19 -1.41 -32.25
CA LEU A 81 -1.29 -1.53 -33.21
C LEU A 81 -0.77 -2.10 -34.53
N ASN A 82 -1.32 -3.24 -34.97
CA ASN A 82 -0.96 -3.88 -36.25
C ASN A 82 0.56 -3.95 -36.49
N ASP A 83 1.31 -4.50 -35.55
CA ASP A 83 2.78 -4.62 -35.57
C ASP A 83 3.56 -3.30 -35.46
N HIS A 84 2.87 -2.17 -35.36
CA HIS A 84 3.49 -0.88 -35.02
C HIS A 84 3.61 -0.76 -33.50
N GLU A 85 4.86 -0.74 -33.02
CA GLU A 85 5.17 -0.54 -31.60
C GLU A 85 5.63 0.91 -31.36
N VAL A 86 5.02 1.57 -30.39
CA VAL A 86 5.44 2.88 -29.89
C VAL A 86 5.85 2.75 -28.44
N LEU A 87 7.11 3.01 -28.14
CA LEU A 87 7.60 3.02 -26.76
C LEU A 87 7.02 4.23 -26.01
N LEU A 88 6.27 3.97 -24.94
CA LEU A 88 5.70 5.00 -24.08
C LEU A 88 6.69 5.44 -22.99
N GLY A 89 7.55 4.54 -22.55
CA GLY A 89 8.60 4.78 -21.59
C GLY A 89 9.14 3.50 -20.99
N THR A 90 10.21 3.65 -20.22
CA THR A 90 10.90 2.54 -19.55
C THR A 90 10.99 2.84 -18.05
N SER A 91 10.81 1.83 -17.22
CA SER A 91 10.95 1.94 -15.76
C SER A 91 11.63 0.71 -15.18
N LYS A 92 12.33 0.88 -14.06
CA LYS A 92 13.00 -0.21 -13.34
C LYS A 92 12.18 -0.65 -12.13
N THR A 93 12.19 -1.94 -11.86
CA THR A 93 11.52 -2.47 -10.66
C THR A 93 12.22 -2.03 -9.38
N SER A 94 11.40 -1.61 -8.42
CA SER A 94 11.82 -1.24 -7.06
C SER A 94 12.26 -2.45 -6.22
N LYS A 95 12.66 -2.21 -4.98
CA LYS A 95 12.97 -3.28 -4.00
C LYS A 95 11.77 -4.18 -3.70
N GLU A 96 10.56 -3.72 -3.96
CA GLU A 96 9.30 -4.46 -3.84
C GLU A 96 8.95 -5.24 -5.12
N GLY A 97 9.77 -5.10 -6.18
CA GLY A 97 9.54 -5.72 -7.48
C GLY A 97 8.43 -5.03 -8.28
N ILE A 98 8.26 -3.71 -8.11
CA ILE A 98 7.23 -2.92 -8.79
C ILE A 98 7.91 -1.91 -9.69
N ALA A 99 7.55 -1.91 -10.98
CA ALA A 99 7.89 -0.87 -11.94
C ALA A 99 6.64 -0.06 -12.27
N THR A 100 6.74 1.26 -12.23
CA THR A 100 5.62 2.18 -12.52
C THR A 100 6.03 3.20 -13.56
N LEU A 101 5.08 3.54 -14.44
CA LEU A 101 5.18 4.64 -15.40
C LEU A 101 3.85 5.42 -15.37
N VAL A 102 3.92 6.72 -15.18
CA VAL A 102 2.75 7.61 -15.25
C VAL A 102 2.76 8.30 -16.61
N LEU A 103 1.70 8.10 -17.36
CA LEU A 103 1.48 8.74 -18.67
C LEU A 103 0.57 9.94 -18.48
N PRO A 104 0.90 11.12 -19.03
CA PRO A 104 0.10 12.31 -18.84
C PRO A 104 -1.26 12.19 -19.57
N GLU A 105 -2.24 13.03 -19.18
CA GLU A 105 -3.57 13.06 -19.80
C GLU A 105 -3.53 13.24 -21.34
N ASN A 106 -2.62 14.07 -21.82
CA ASN A 106 -2.45 14.38 -23.25
C ASN A 106 -1.65 13.33 -24.03
N GLN A 107 -1.34 12.17 -23.42
CA GLN A 107 -0.66 11.08 -24.10
C GLN A 107 -1.47 10.59 -25.30
N LYS A 108 -0.85 10.60 -26.46
CA LYS A 108 -1.46 10.03 -27.67
C LYS A 108 -1.21 8.53 -27.73
N TYR A 109 -2.28 7.80 -28.02
CA TYR A 109 -2.24 6.35 -28.18
C TYR A 109 -2.58 5.94 -29.60
N LEU A 110 -1.99 4.85 -30.06
CA LEU A 110 -2.48 4.11 -31.20
C LEU A 110 -3.72 3.34 -30.74
N THR A 111 -4.83 3.53 -31.42
CA THR A 111 -6.11 2.87 -31.11
C THR A 111 -6.59 2.06 -32.30
N ASP A 112 -7.19 0.93 -32.03
CA ASP A 112 -7.86 0.13 -33.04
C ASP A 112 -9.17 0.80 -33.52
N PRO A 113 -9.85 0.29 -34.58
CA PRO A 113 -11.11 0.84 -35.07
C PRO A 113 -12.24 0.86 -34.02
N ASN A 114 -12.15 0.03 -32.98
CA ASN A 114 -13.12 -0.04 -31.88
C ASN A 114 -12.76 0.91 -30.73
N GLY A 115 -11.65 1.66 -30.82
CA GLY A 115 -11.17 2.57 -29.78
C GLY A 115 -10.35 1.90 -28.67
N ASN A 116 -9.94 0.63 -28.83
CA ASN A 116 -9.11 -0.02 -27.83
C ASN A 116 -7.64 0.43 -27.96
N ILE A 117 -7.01 0.60 -26.82
CA ILE A 117 -5.58 0.88 -26.66
C ILE A 117 -4.94 -0.44 -26.22
N HIS A 118 -4.02 -0.97 -27.03
CA HIS A 118 -3.27 -2.17 -26.70
C HIS A 118 -1.94 -1.77 -26.08
N LEU A 119 -1.74 -2.15 -24.81
CA LEU A 119 -0.57 -1.82 -24.02
C LEU A 119 0.18 -3.11 -23.69
N ILE A 120 1.49 -3.08 -23.88
CA ILE A 120 2.39 -4.19 -23.57
C ILE A 120 3.40 -3.71 -22.55
N ALA A 121 3.61 -4.52 -21.51
CA ALA A 121 4.77 -4.40 -20.65
C ALA A 121 5.74 -5.52 -20.96
N ARG A 122 6.97 -5.17 -21.33
CA ARG A 122 7.99 -6.11 -21.80
C ARG A 122 9.24 -6.05 -20.93
N PHE A 123 9.64 -7.20 -20.41
CA PHE A 123 10.96 -7.44 -19.84
C PHE A 123 11.79 -8.25 -20.83
N ASN A 124 12.89 -7.70 -21.31
CA ASN A 124 13.68 -8.32 -22.38
C ASN A 124 14.51 -9.52 -21.93
N GLY A 125 14.55 -9.78 -20.61
CA GLY A 125 15.31 -10.89 -20.04
C GLY A 125 16.71 -10.46 -19.60
N THR A 126 17.33 -11.30 -18.80
CA THR A 126 18.75 -11.25 -18.40
C THR A 126 19.32 -12.66 -18.45
N ASP A 127 20.60 -12.82 -18.14
CA ASP A 127 21.23 -14.16 -18.07
C ASP A 127 20.51 -15.06 -17.03
N ALA A 128 19.94 -14.47 -15.97
CA ALA A 128 19.26 -15.18 -14.89
C ALA A 128 17.75 -15.39 -15.13
N LEU A 129 17.10 -14.50 -15.89
CA LEU A 129 15.65 -14.48 -16.06
C LEU A 129 15.26 -14.39 -17.54
N LYS A 130 14.36 -15.29 -17.96
CA LYS A 130 13.83 -15.29 -19.33
C LYS A 130 12.95 -14.06 -19.59
N LYS A 131 12.90 -13.63 -20.85
CA LYS A 131 11.96 -12.63 -21.36
C LYS A 131 10.55 -12.87 -20.83
N LYS A 132 9.87 -11.79 -20.44
CA LYS A 132 8.45 -11.78 -20.03
C LYS A 132 7.74 -10.63 -20.73
N GLU A 133 6.50 -10.89 -21.09
CA GLU A 133 5.65 -9.93 -21.76
C GLU A 133 4.20 -10.18 -21.33
N GLN A 134 3.45 -9.12 -21.12
CA GLN A 134 2.01 -9.19 -20.88
C GLN A 134 1.36 -8.02 -21.57
N GLU A 135 0.28 -8.32 -22.26
CA GLU A 135 -0.58 -7.36 -22.95
C GLU A 135 -1.87 -7.13 -22.17
N ILE A 136 -2.38 -5.91 -22.22
CA ILE A 136 -3.71 -5.52 -21.78
C ILE A 136 -4.33 -4.64 -22.85
N SER A 137 -5.65 -4.75 -23.03
CA SER A 137 -6.43 -3.93 -23.95
C SER A 137 -7.47 -3.14 -23.17
N VAL A 138 -7.52 -1.82 -23.35
CA VAL A 138 -8.46 -0.95 -22.63
C VAL A 138 -8.97 0.16 -23.54
N LYS A 139 -10.23 0.57 -23.36
CA LYS A 139 -10.79 1.79 -23.94
C LYS A 139 -10.60 2.98 -23.00
N ASN A 140 -10.53 4.17 -23.59
CA ASN A 140 -10.41 5.39 -22.79
C ASN A 140 -11.80 5.89 -22.35
N LEU A 141 -12.22 5.47 -21.14
CA LEU A 141 -13.44 5.97 -20.52
C LEU A 141 -13.15 7.26 -19.75
N HIS A 142 -13.99 8.27 -19.94
CA HIS A 142 -14.03 9.48 -19.11
C HIS A 142 -15.03 9.28 -18.00
N LEU A 143 -14.60 9.49 -16.77
CA LEU A 143 -15.42 9.38 -15.58
C LEU A 143 -15.42 10.76 -14.89
N GLU A 144 -16.59 11.36 -14.75
CA GLU A 144 -16.78 12.64 -14.07
C GLU A 144 -17.53 12.40 -12.77
N LEU A 145 -17.01 12.94 -11.68
CA LEU A 145 -17.63 12.88 -10.36
C LEU A 145 -18.13 14.27 -10.01
N ASN A 146 -19.44 14.41 -9.82
CA ASN A 146 -20.08 15.67 -9.47
C ASN A 146 -20.78 15.55 -8.12
N LEU A 147 -20.38 16.40 -7.18
CA LEU A 147 -20.95 16.46 -5.84
C LEU A 147 -21.84 17.71 -5.71
N THR A 148 -23.13 17.51 -5.45
CA THR A 148 -24.11 18.60 -5.38
C THR A 148 -24.95 18.51 -4.10
N GLU A 149 -25.33 19.65 -3.56
CA GLU A 149 -26.24 19.73 -2.41
C GLU A 149 -27.41 20.67 -2.76
N ILE A 150 -28.62 20.14 -2.74
CA ILE A 150 -29.86 20.87 -3.03
C ILE A 150 -30.84 20.56 -1.90
N ASP A 151 -31.40 21.57 -1.27
CA ASP A 151 -32.34 21.45 -0.16
C ASP A 151 -31.85 20.53 0.97
N SER A 152 -30.53 20.61 1.30
CA SER A 152 -29.83 19.77 2.28
C SER A 152 -29.75 18.29 1.90
N ILE A 153 -30.12 17.93 0.69
CA ILE A 153 -29.91 16.59 0.13
C ILE A 153 -28.58 16.60 -0.62
N LYS A 154 -27.63 15.81 -0.12
CA LYS A 154 -26.30 15.63 -0.72
C LYS A 154 -26.39 14.51 -1.76
N LYS A 155 -25.99 14.81 -2.99
CA LYS A 155 -26.06 13.86 -4.11
C LYS A 155 -24.70 13.72 -4.77
N VAL A 156 -24.35 12.48 -5.06
CA VAL A 156 -23.21 12.09 -5.88
C VAL A 156 -23.74 11.70 -7.24
N LEU A 157 -23.35 12.41 -8.28
CA LEU A 157 -23.66 12.08 -9.66
C LEU A 157 -22.36 11.72 -10.39
N VAL A 158 -22.31 10.52 -10.92
CA VAL A 158 -21.20 10.06 -11.76
C VAL A 158 -21.66 10.00 -13.19
N LYS A 159 -20.87 10.62 -14.10
CA LYS A 159 -21.07 10.50 -15.55
C LYS A 159 -19.91 9.74 -16.16
N ALA A 160 -20.22 8.81 -17.05
CA ALA A 160 -19.23 7.99 -17.73
C ALA A 160 -19.51 7.93 -19.23
N PHE A 161 -18.51 8.30 -20.03
CA PHE A 161 -18.62 8.30 -21.50
C PHE A 161 -17.28 8.01 -22.15
N THR A 162 -17.32 7.46 -23.35
CA THR A 162 -16.18 7.34 -24.24
C THR A 162 -16.27 8.43 -25.31
N THR A 163 -15.11 8.87 -25.81
CA THR A 163 -15.06 9.85 -26.91
C THR A 163 -14.38 9.20 -28.10
N ASP A 164 -15.00 9.24 -29.26
CA ASP A 164 -14.42 8.74 -30.51
C ASP A 164 -13.41 9.73 -31.11
N SER A 165 -12.78 9.36 -32.24
CA SER A 165 -11.81 10.19 -32.95
C SER A 165 -12.42 11.48 -33.53
N LEU A 166 -13.73 11.59 -33.64
CA LEU A 166 -14.47 12.76 -34.11
C LEU A 166 -14.94 13.64 -32.95
N GLY A 167 -14.68 13.26 -31.71
CA GLY A 167 -15.12 13.99 -30.50
C GLY A 167 -16.56 13.69 -30.10
N ILE A 168 -17.21 12.68 -30.67
CA ILE A 168 -18.58 12.29 -30.32
C ILE A 168 -18.53 11.47 -29.03
N GLN A 169 -19.28 11.92 -28.04
CA GLN A 169 -19.39 11.23 -26.77
C GLN A 169 -20.45 10.12 -26.84
N THR A 170 -20.07 8.93 -26.43
CA THR A 170 -20.99 7.78 -26.30
C THR A 170 -21.08 7.42 -24.82
N PRO A 171 -22.29 7.45 -24.22
CA PRO A 171 -22.46 7.10 -22.82
C PRO A 171 -22.08 5.65 -22.56
N ALA A 172 -21.39 5.39 -21.46
CA ALA A 172 -21.09 4.04 -21.02
C ALA A 172 -22.36 3.39 -20.45
N ASN A 173 -22.49 2.08 -20.62
CA ASN A 173 -23.64 1.34 -20.15
C ASN A 173 -23.21 0.02 -19.51
N MET A 174 -23.95 -0.43 -18.49
CA MET A 174 -23.71 -1.70 -17.77
C MET A 174 -22.32 -1.76 -17.12
N VAL A 175 -21.80 -0.62 -16.66
CA VAL A 175 -20.49 -0.53 -15.98
C VAL A 175 -20.70 -0.55 -14.47
N TYR A 176 -20.10 -1.55 -13.79
CA TYR A 176 -20.16 -1.65 -12.33
C TYR A 176 -19.27 -0.58 -11.69
N ILE A 177 -19.80 0.14 -10.71
CA ILE A 177 -19.15 1.24 -10.03
C ILE A 177 -19.28 1.12 -8.51
N LYS A 178 -18.27 1.56 -7.80
CA LYS A 178 -18.27 1.71 -6.33
C LYS A 178 -18.08 3.16 -5.96
N ILE A 179 -18.91 3.64 -5.04
CA ILE A 179 -18.73 4.95 -4.40
C ILE A 179 -18.15 4.71 -3.02
N ALA A 180 -17.03 5.35 -2.72
CA ALA A 180 -16.35 5.19 -1.45
C ALA A 180 -15.93 6.54 -0.87
N VAL A 181 -15.65 6.57 0.41
CA VAL A 181 -15.04 7.73 1.10
C VAL A 181 -13.68 7.35 1.69
N GLY A 182 -12.79 8.34 1.73
CA GLY A 182 -11.49 8.19 2.34
C GLY A 182 -11.62 8.05 3.85
N GLY A 183 -11.12 6.96 4.41
CA GLY A 183 -10.93 6.78 5.85
C GLY A 183 -9.45 6.88 6.22
N MET A 184 -9.13 6.79 7.51
CA MET A 184 -7.77 6.93 8.02
C MET A 184 -6.79 5.88 7.46
N LEU A 185 -7.24 4.65 7.24
CA LEU A 185 -6.39 3.52 6.79
C LEU A 185 -6.83 2.91 5.46
N SER A 186 -8.07 3.14 5.04
CA SER A 186 -8.64 2.53 3.83
C SER A 186 -9.82 3.35 3.32
N LYS A 187 -10.23 3.08 2.09
CA LYS A 187 -11.48 3.61 1.53
C LYS A 187 -12.64 2.78 2.07
N MET A 188 -13.72 3.45 2.52
CA MET A 188 -14.96 2.82 2.96
C MET A 188 -15.98 2.91 1.82
N ILE A 189 -16.45 1.77 1.35
CA ILE A 189 -17.47 1.71 0.30
C ILE A 189 -18.80 2.13 0.92
N LEU A 190 -19.48 3.09 0.30
CA LEU A 190 -20.79 3.56 0.70
C LEU A 190 -21.90 2.93 -0.12
N GLU A 191 -21.68 2.82 -1.43
CA GLU A 191 -22.65 2.29 -2.37
C GLU A 191 -21.94 1.59 -3.52
N GLU A 192 -22.62 0.60 -4.09
CA GLU A 192 -22.20 -0.12 -5.28
C GLU A 192 -23.37 -0.17 -6.25
N GLY A 193 -23.12 0.01 -7.54
CA GLY A 193 -24.19 0.02 -8.52
C GLY A 193 -23.68 -0.16 -9.94
N ILE A 194 -24.58 0.07 -10.88
CA ILE A 194 -24.31 -0.04 -12.32
C ILE A 194 -24.60 1.31 -12.96
N ILE A 195 -23.66 1.80 -13.77
CA ILE A 195 -23.88 2.97 -14.63
C ILE A 195 -24.80 2.55 -15.77
N GLU A 196 -25.93 3.22 -15.89
CA GLU A 196 -26.90 3.06 -16.96
C GLU A 196 -27.02 4.35 -17.77
N ASN A 197 -26.98 4.24 -19.09
CA ASN A 197 -27.04 5.41 -20.00
C ASN A 197 -26.00 6.51 -19.68
N GLY A 198 -24.83 6.10 -19.16
CA GLY A 198 -23.74 7.01 -18.81
C GLY A 198 -23.86 7.71 -17.47
N GLU A 199 -24.87 7.41 -16.64
CA GLU A 199 -25.08 8.07 -15.37
C GLU A 199 -25.31 7.08 -14.22
N PHE A 200 -24.83 7.47 -13.03
CA PHE A 200 -25.14 6.81 -11.77
C PHE A 200 -25.35 7.89 -10.70
N GLU A 201 -26.47 7.82 -9.99
CA GLU A 201 -26.82 8.76 -8.93
C GLU A 201 -26.94 8.05 -7.58
N PHE A 202 -26.40 8.68 -6.53
CA PHE A 202 -26.43 8.16 -5.17
C PHE A 202 -26.68 9.30 -4.17
N VAL A 203 -27.57 9.07 -3.19
CA VAL A 203 -27.82 10.02 -2.11
C VAL A 203 -26.79 9.80 -0.98
N PHE A 204 -25.93 10.78 -0.77
CA PHE A 204 -24.85 10.69 0.18
C PHE A 204 -25.36 10.76 1.65
N PRO A 205 -24.91 9.89 2.55
CA PRO A 205 -25.28 9.91 3.97
C PRO A 205 -24.91 11.24 4.66
N THR A 206 -25.75 11.67 5.58
CA THR A 206 -25.59 12.96 6.26
C THR A 206 -24.76 12.92 7.53
N ASP A 207 -24.44 11.71 8.04
CA ASP A 207 -23.84 11.45 9.33
C ASP A 207 -22.37 10.95 9.27
N LEU A 208 -21.75 11.07 8.10
CA LEU A 208 -20.37 10.61 7.94
C LEU A 208 -19.38 11.60 8.59
N PRO A 209 -18.41 11.08 9.36
CA PRO A 209 -17.36 11.91 9.94
C PRO A 209 -16.43 12.45 8.82
N GLY A 210 -16.14 13.74 8.87
CA GLY A 210 -15.12 14.38 8.05
C GLY A 210 -13.75 14.39 8.75
N ASP A 211 -12.77 14.98 8.08
CA ASP A 211 -11.50 15.33 8.68
C ASP A 211 -11.64 16.46 9.72
N VAL A 212 -10.51 16.98 10.23
CA VAL A 212 -10.49 18.09 11.21
C VAL A 212 -11.13 19.38 10.69
N ASN A 213 -11.32 19.52 9.39
CA ASN A 213 -11.96 20.67 8.73
C ASN A 213 -13.41 20.36 8.32
N GLY A 214 -13.87 19.12 8.50
CA GLY A 214 -15.14 18.63 8.00
C GLY A 214 -15.09 18.22 6.51
N ASP A 215 -13.90 18.07 5.95
CA ASP A 215 -13.74 17.66 4.56
C ASP A 215 -13.87 16.13 4.43
N VAL A 216 -14.54 15.68 3.38
CA VAL A 216 -14.69 14.27 3.00
C VAL A 216 -14.23 14.12 1.56
N THR A 217 -13.32 13.19 1.31
CA THR A 217 -12.93 12.82 -0.05
C THR A 217 -13.78 11.66 -0.52
N VAL A 218 -14.56 11.90 -1.56
CA VAL A 218 -15.42 10.92 -2.22
C VAL A 218 -14.70 10.35 -3.42
N TYR A 219 -14.74 9.04 -3.57
CA TYR A 219 -14.14 8.30 -4.68
C TYR A 219 -15.23 7.61 -5.49
N SER A 220 -15.11 7.68 -6.81
CA SER A 220 -15.81 6.79 -7.74
C SER A 220 -14.80 5.84 -8.36
N ILE A 221 -15.04 4.54 -8.28
CA ILE A 221 -14.06 3.50 -8.59
C ILE A 221 -14.71 2.47 -9.51
N ILE A 222 -14.07 2.21 -10.64
CA ILE A 222 -14.33 1.08 -11.53
C ILE A 222 -13.13 0.15 -11.44
N GLU A 223 -13.35 -1.12 -11.09
CA GLU A 223 -12.29 -2.12 -10.92
C GLU A 223 -12.46 -3.28 -11.88
N ASP A 224 -11.36 -3.73 -12.45
CA ASP A 224 -11.22 -4.93 -13.28
C ASP A 224 -12.28 -5.05 -14.41
N HIS A 225 -12.71 -3.90 -14.96
CA HIS A 225 -13.66 -3.91 -16.07
C HIS A 225 -12.98 -4.38 -17.35
N GLU A 226 -13.61 -5.31 -18.09
CA GLU A 226 -13.00 -5.95 -19.27
C GLU A 226 -12.61 -4.95 -20.36
N GLU A 227 -13.42 -3.91 -20.62
CA GLU A 227 -13.16 -2.92 -21.65
C GLU A 227 -12.39 -1.70 -21.15
N TYR A 228 -12.63 -1.25 -19.91
CA TYR A 228 -12.11 0.04 -19.42
C TYR A 228 -10.96 -0.11 -18.42
N GLY A 229 -10.75 -1.32 -17.89
CA GLY A 229 -9.76 -1.58 -16.87
C GLY A 229 -10.13 -0.94 -15.54
N ASN A 230 -9.12 -0.39 -14.83
CA ASN A 230 -9.31 0.27 -13.55
C ASN A 230 -9.32 1.79 -13.74
N ILE A 231 -10.35 2.45 -13.18
CA ILE A 231 -10.51 3.91 -13.23
C ILE A 231 -10.88 4.39 -11.84
N THR A 232 -10.26 5.48 -11.40
CA THR A 232 -10.59 6.13 -10.13
C THR A 232 -10.70 7.63 -10.36
N GLN A 233 -11.79 8.21 -9.85
CA GLN A 233 -11.97 9.66 -9.72
C GLN A 233 -12.17 9.99 -8.25
N GLN A 234 -11.77 11.19 -7.84
CA GLN A 234 -12.01 11.67 -6.49
C GLN A 234 -12.35 13.16 -6.48
N GLU A 235 -13.13 13.55 -5.49
CA GLU A 235 -13.42 14.95 -5.21
C GLU A 235 -13.54 15.15 -3.70
N THR A 236 -13.06 16.28 -3.19
CA THR A 236 -13.11 16.60 -1.76
C THR A 236 -14.10 17.72 -1.52
N ILE A 237 -15.02 17.51 -0.57
CA ILE A 237 -16.10 18.44 -0.25
C ILE A 237 -16.36 18.50 1.27
N LYS A 238 -16.89 19.63 1.76
CA LYS A 238 -17.22 19.85 3.18
C LYS A 238 -18.57 19.25 3.58
N TRP A 239 -18.69 17.94 3.47
CA TRP A 239 -19.91 17.20 3.81
C TRP A 239 -19.80 16.40 5.10
N GLY A 240 -18.61 16.35 5.69
CA GLY A 240 -18.37 15.61 6.91
C GLY A 240 -18.99 16.28 8.13
N VAL A 241 -19.50 15.46 9.04
CA VAL A 241 -19.94 15.92 10.34
C VAL A 241 -18.69 16.08 11.21
N PHE A 242 -18.46 17.29 11.67
CA PHE A 242 -17.41 17.54 12.65
C PHE A 242 -17.96 17.18 14.03
N ASP A 243 -17.61 16.02 14.55
CA ASP A 243 -17.93 15.68 15.94
C ASP A 243 -17.05 16.51 16.89
N LYS A 244 -17.54 17.71 17.27
CA LYS A 244 -16.95 18.51 18.34
C LYS A 244 -16.94 17.77 19.69
N GLN A 245 -17.55 16.61 19.76
CA GLN A 245 -17.68 15.79 20.97
C GLN A 245 -16.69 14.62 21.03
N ILE A 246 -15.54 14.67 20.37
CA ILE A 246 -14.39 14.01 20.93
C ILE A 246 -13.98 14.85 22.16
N LYS A 247 -14.87 14.91 23.17
CA LYS A 247 -14.45 15.07 24.55
C LYS A 247 -13.42 13.97 24.71
N LYS A 248 -12.14 14.38 24.84
CA LYS A 248 -11.12 13.49 25.38
C LYS A 248 -11.76 12.84 26.60
N GLU A 249 -12.26 11.63 26.46
CA GLU A 249 -12.68 10.85 27.61
C GLU A 249 -11.41 10.71 28.44
N LYS A 250 -11.38 11.46 29.55
CA LYS A 250 -10.22 11.59 30.43
C LYS A 250 -9.72 10.26 30.97
N ASN A 251 -10.37 9.16 30.68
CA ASN A 251 -10.15 7.87 31.31
C ASN A 251 -10.11 6.67 30.33
N THR A 252 -9.85 6.89 29.05
CA THR A 252 -9.61 5.77 28.11
C THR A 252 -8.14 5.34 28.16
N LEU A 253 -7.86 4.10 27.77
CA LEU A 253 -6.48 3.56 27.65
C LEU A 253 -5.58 4.42 26.75
N TRP A 254 -6.15 5.28 25.92
CA TRP A 254 -5.49 6.20 24.98
C TRP A 254 -5.42 7.66 25.50
N SER A 255 -5.94 7.92 26.70
CA SER A 255 -5.80 9.25 27.29
C SER A 255 -4.40 9.43 27.87
N SER A 256 -3.88 10.66 27.83
CA SER A 256 -2.59 11.02 28.43
C SER A 256 -2.58 10.90 29.97
N ALA A 257 -3.74 10.67 30.59
CA ALA A 257 -3.91 10.44 32.02
C ALA A 257 -4.51 9.04 32.24
N ALA A 258 -3.74 8.17 32.85
CA ALA A 258 -4.23 6.85 33.21
C ALA A 258 -5.37 6.94 34.25
N PRO A 259 -6.35 6.02 34.24
CA PRO A 259 -7.42 5.98 35.23
C PRO A 259 -6.85 5.85 36.66
N ILE A 260 -7.42 6.57 37.63
CA ILE A 260 -6.95 6.60 39.02
C ILE A 260 -6.85 5.20 39.66
N TRP A 261 -7.80 4.30 39.33
CA TRP A 261 -7.76 2.92 39.82
C TRP A 261 -6.47 2.18 39.40
N MET A 262 -5.91 2.48 38.23
CA MET A 262 -4.69 1.85 37.74
C MET A 262 -3.47 2.25 38.59
N TYR A 263 -3.38 3.51 39.03
CA TYR A 263 -2.35 3.96 39.97
C TYR A 263 -2.48 3.28 41.32
N ILE A 264 -3.73 3.09 41.83
CA ILE A 264 -4.00 2.40 43.10
C ILE A 264 -3.54 0.94 43.02
N VAL A 265 -3.93 0.22 41.97
CA VAL A 265 -3.53 -1.20 41.79
C VAL A 265 -2.01 -1.31 41.61
N LEU A 266 -1.39 -0.47 40.82
CA LEU A 266 0.06 -0.47 40.63
C LEU A 266 0.80 -0.20 41.92
N THR A 267 0.31 0.74 42.75
CA THR A 267 0.93 1.06 44.04
C THR A 267 0.84 -0.09 45.00
N ILE A 268 -0.33 -0.76 45.11
CA ILE A 268 -0.52 -1.94 45.97
C ILE A 268 0.42 -3.07 45.55
N MET A 269 0.51 -3.36 44.24
CA MET A 269 1.44 -4.37 43.71
C MET A 269 2.89 -4.03 44.01
N LEU A 270 3.28 -2.77 43.83
CA LEU A 270 4.64 -2.31 44.11
C LEU A 270 5.02 -2.46 45.57
N VAL A 271 4.11 -2.06 46.48
CA VAL A 271 4.29 -2.22 47.94
C VAL A 271 4.43 -3.70 48.29
N GLY A 272 3.61 -4.58 47.72
CA GLY A 272 3.68 -6.03 47.93
C GLY A 272 5.03 -6.62 47.51
N VAL A 273 5.56 -6.21 46.36
CA VAL A 273 6.87 -6.64 45.88
C VAL A 273 7.97 -6.16 46.81
N TRP A 274 7.97 -4.89 47.19
CA TRP A 274 8.97 -4.34 48.11
C TRP A 274 8.93 -4.99 49.50
N ALA A 275 7.74 -5.25 50.04
CA ALA A 275 7.59 -5.95 51.32
C ALA A 275 8.20 -7.36 51.27
N ASN A 276 8.00 -8.08 50.17
CA ASN A 276 8.60 -9.40 49.96
C ASN A 276 10.14 -9.33 49.90
N TYR A 277 10.68 -8.36 49.16
CA TYR A 277 12.13 -8.15 49.11
C TYR A 277 12.74 -7.82 50.50
N ILE A 278 12.11 -6.93 51.27
CA ILE A 278 12.55 -6.57 52.62
C ILE A 278 12.49 -7.79 53.56
N TYR A 279 11.40 -8.56 53.49
CA TYR A 279 11.30 -9.80 54.24
C TYR A 279 12.40 -10.79 53.91
N THR A 280 12.71 -11.00 52.64
CA THR A 280 13.76 -11.92 52.20
C THR A 280 15.15 -11.44 52.67
N ILE A 281 15.43 -10.16 52.65
CA ILE A 281 16.71 -9.58 53.11
C ILE A 281 16.82 -9.79 54.62
N ILE A 282 15.78 -9.52 55.42
CA ILE A 282 15.78 -9.73 56.86
C ILE A 282 16.05 -11.19 57.17
N HIS A 283 15.41 -12.10 56.47
CA HIS A 283 15.56 -13.54 56.68
C HIS A 283 16.98 -14.03 56.35
N LEU A 284 17.59 -13.49 55.28
CA LEU A 284 18.99 -13.76 54.93
C LEU A 284 19.96 -13.25 56.00
N TYR A 285 19.70 -12.07 56.58
CA TYR A 285 20.48 -11.54 57.66
C TYR A 285 20.37 -12.40 58.96
N GLN A 286 19.20 -12.92 59.27
CA GLN A 286 19.00 -13.83 60.40
C GLN A 286 19.74 -15.15 60.20
N LEU A 287 19.66 -15.76 59.02
CA LEU A 287 20.38 -16.99 58.67
C LEU A 287 21.90 -16.81 58.76
N LYS A 288 22.44 -15.65 58.26
CA LYS A 288 23.85 -15.34 58.39
C LYS A 288 24.31 -15.26 59.86
N LYS A 289 23.51 -14.62 60.72
CA LYS A 289 23.81 -14.48 62.15
C LYS A 289 23.74 -15.80 62.89
N GLU A 290 22.86 -16.71 62.51
CA GLU A 290 22.80 -18.06 63.08
C GLU A 290 23.98 -18.91 62.61
N GLY A 291 24.48 -18.78 61.36
CA GLY A 291 25.63 -19.49 60.89
C GLY A 291 26.95 -19.05 61.58
N GLU A 292 27.10 -17.77 61.98
CA GLU A 292 28.24 -17.26 62.71
C GLU A 292 28.30 -17.72 64.18
N ILE A 293 27.24 -18.34 64.75
CA ILE A 293 27.15 -18.87 66.10
C ILE A 293 27.62 -20.35 66.17
N TYR A 294 27.67 -21.04 65.03
CA TYR A 294 28.03 -22.45 64.97
C TYR A 294 29.44 -22.73 64.41
N ASP A 295 30.22 -21.68 64.00
CA ASP A 295 31.66 -21.73 63.75
C ASP A 295 32.42 -21.23 65.00
#